data_b92ada88b263c6c1b98e443fc1e089ac
#
_entry.id   b92ada88b263c6c1b98e443fc1e089ac
#
_cell.length_a   1.000
_cell.length_b   1.000
_cell.length_c   1.000
_cell.angle_alpha   90.00
_cell.angle_beta   90.00
_cell.angle_gamma   90.00
#
_symmetry.space_group_name_H-M   'P 1'
#
loop_
_entity.id
_entity.type
_entity.pdbx_description
1 polymer ?
#
loop_
_entity_poly.entity_id
_entity_poly.type
_entity_poly.pdbx_seq_one_letter_code
_entity_poly.pdbx_strand_id
1 'polypeptide(L)'
;MLERIQKANDIKDLKPEELPELAQEIRKFLVGKISKTGGHLASNLGVVELTMAMHLVFDLPKDKIIWDVGHQSYTHKILTGRKDGFDDLRKYGGMSGFPKRKESACDAFDTGHSSTSISAGLGYVCARDLQREDYSVISVIGDGSLTGGMAYEALNNASTLKKNFIIVLNDNHMSISENVGGMSDYLAKLRTADFYTDLKKGVTTVLHNVPVVGDPVIERIRKTKSSLKQLIVPGMFFEDMGITYLGPIQGHNISTMVRAFKEARKIEGPVLLHVITKKGKGYGPAEEKPEKFHGIGPFRVETGEPENPKKKDTYTDVFCKVMCNEAARNDKLAAITAAMEDGTGLAGFRKKYPDRFFDVGIAEEHAVTFAAGLAAGGIKPVFAVYSSFLQRAYDQMIHDVALQNLPVMFAVDRAGLVGNDGETHQGIFDLSYLSTIPNMVVLSPKHKWELADMIRFGIAYDGPVAIRYPRGSACDACPEFRSPVVYGKSEMLYEEREIAVIFVGHMFGEALEVRKQLKEAGYHCTLVNARFVKPLDTEMLDHLTEQHKLIVTIEENVRSGGFGEHVTEYLMRTGSDARVQILALPDEYIEHGNVEVLRKETGLDVETMTAKIRKLYETL
;
A
#
# COMPACT_ATOMS: atom_id res chain seq x y z
N MET A 1 15.80 -28.07 -12.77
CA MET A 1 16.21 -26.81 -13.45
C MET A 1 16.50 -25.68 -12.46
N LEU A 2 15.64 -25.51 -11.44
CA LEU A 2 15.78 -24.41 -10.46
C LEU A 2 17.13 -24.41 -9.73
N GLU A 3 17.72 -25.59 -9.46
CA GLU A 3 19.03 -25.72 -8.82
C GLU A 3 20.21 -25.18 -9.67
N ARG A 4 20.00 -24.96 -10.96
CA ARG A 4 21.01 -24.36 -11.86
C ARG A 4 21.01 -22.84 -11.79
N ILE A 5 20.00 -22.23 -11.14
CA ILE A 5 19.87 -20.78 -10.99
C ILE A 5 20.48 -20.39 -9.63
N GLN A 6 21.72 -19.88 -9.66
CA GLN A 6 22.48 -19.50 -8.47
C GLN A 6 22.76 -17.98 -8.41
N LYS A 7 22.73 -17.30 -9.55
CA LYS A 7 22.99 -15.86 -9.68
C LYS A 7 22.23 -15.25 -10.86
N ALA A 8 22.24 -13.93 -10.94
CA ALA A 8 21.66 -13.21 -12.07
C ALA A 8 22.25 -13.69 -13.39
N ASN A 9 21.42 -13.76 -14.41
CA ASN A 9 21.69 -14.19 -15.78
C ASN A 9 21.89 -15.70 -16.01
N ASP A 10 21.97 -16.56 -14.99
CA ASP A 10 22.09 -18.02 -15.16
C ASP A 10 20.97 -18.63 -16.01
N ILE A 11 19.77 -18.01 -16.01
CA ILE A 11 18.65 -18.45 -16.87
C ILE A 11 19.02 -18.44 -18.37
N LYS A 12 19.98 -17.63 -18.79
CA LYS A 12 20.40 -17.52 -20.20
C LYS A 12 21.17 -18.74 -20.70
N ASP A 13 21.70 -19.55 -19.77
CA ASP A 13 22.43 -20.79 -20.08
C ASP A 13 21.47 -21.98 -20.29
N LEU A 14 20.16 -21.78 -20.06
CA LEU A 14 19.15 -22.81 -20.30
C LEU A 14 18.72 -22.83 -21.77
N LYS A 15 18.41 -24.05 -22.23
CA LYS A 15 17.84 -24.24 -23.56
C LYS A 15 16.36 -23.82 -23.58
N PRO A 16 15.84 -23.36 -24.72
CA PRO A 16 14.43 -22.97 -24.84
C PRO A 16 13.43 -24.07 -24.40
N GLU A 17 13.77 -25.34 -24.62
CA GLU A 17 12.94 -26.50 -24.26
C GLU A 17 12.87 -26.73 -22.73
N GLU A 18 13.86 -26.23 -21.98
CA GLU A 18 13.95 -26.36 -20.52
C GLU A 18 13.12 -25.27 -19.78
N LEU A 19 12.81 -24.16 -20.46
CA LEU A 19 12.14 -23.02 -19.84
C LEU A 19 10.72 -23.32 -19.30
N PRO A 20 9.86 -24.11 -19.98
CA PRO A 20 8.55 -24.46 -19.44
C PRO A 20 8.63 -25.28 -18.15
N GLU A 21 9.64 -26.17 -18.04
CA GLU A 21 9.88 -26.96 -16.83
C GLU A 21 10.33 -26.04 -15.68
N LEU A 22 11.26 -25.12 -15.94
CA LEU A 22 11.70 -24.12 -14.95
C LEU A 22 10.51 -23.30 -14.43
N ALA A 23 9.61 -22.85 -15.30
CA ALA A 23 8.43 -22.08 -14.91
C ALA A 23 7.51 -22.88 -13.96
N GLN A 24 7.36 -24.18 -14.18
CA GLN A 24 6.59 -25.07 -13.29
C GLN A 24 7.31 -25.28 -11.95
N GLU A 25 8.63 -25.49 -11.96
CA GLU A 25 9.43 -25.62 -10.74
C GLU A 25 9.36 -24.35 -9.87
N ILE A 26 9.45 -23.17 -10.48
CA ILE A 26 9.31 -21.87 -9.79
C ILE A 26 7.93 -21.78 -9.13
N ARG A 27 6.84 -22.11 -9.84
CA ARG A 27 5.49 -22.09 -9.24
C ARG A 27 5.36 -23.06 -8.06
N LYS A 28 5.85 -24.27 -8.22
CA LYS A 28 5.85 -25.29 -7.16
C LYS A 28 6.63 -24.81 -5.93
N PHE A 29 7.79 -24.22 -6.16
CA PHE A 29 8.62 -23.61 -5.12
C PHE A 29 7.88 -22.49 -4.40
N LEU A 30 7.29 -21.55 -5.13
CA LEU A 30 6.55 -20.40 -4.56
C LEU A 30 5.35 -20.87 -3.72
N VAL A 31 4.53 -21.80 -4.24
CA VAL A 31 3.40 -22.36 -3.47
C VAL A 31 3.89 -23.04 -2.20
N GLY A 32 4.94 -23.85 -2.27
CA GLY A 32 5.48 -24.57 -1.12
C GLY A 32 6.13 -23.68 -0.06
N LYS A 33 6.79 -22.58 -0.46
CA LYS A 33 7.42 -21.65 0.49
C LYS A 33 6.39 -20.68 1.10
N ILE A 34 5.55 -20.06 0.27
CA ILE A 34 4.57 -19.07 0.73
C ILE A 34 3.47 -19.73 1.58
N SER A 35 3.15 -21.02 1.35
CA SER A 35 2.24 -21.74 2.23
C SER A 35 2.70 -21.75 3.70
N LYS A 36 4.01 -21.68 3.95
CA LYS A 36 4.62 -21.68 5.30
C LYS A 36 4.89 -20.29 5.84
N THR A 37 5.39 -19.37 5.01
CA THR A 37 5.79 -18.02 5.44
C THR A 37 4.67 -16.99 5.33
N GLY A 38 3.65 -17.27 4.51
CA GLY A 38 2.77 -16.24 3.99
C GLY A 38 3.46 -15.38 2.94
N GLY A 39 2.69 -14.52 2.26
CA GLY A 39 3.21 -13.59 1.26
C GLY A 39 2.23 -13.31 0.13
N HIS A 40 2.74 -12.73 -0.97
CA HIS A 40 1.96 -12.34 -2.14
C HIS A 40 1.99 -13.45 -3.20
N LEU A 41 1.08 -14.44 -3.09
CA LEU A 41 1.15 -15.64 -3.94
C LEU A 41 0.56 -15.41 -5.34
N ALA A 42 -0.69 -14.97 -5.42
CA ALA A 42 -1.42 -14.92 -6.70
C ALA A 42 -0.75 -14.01 -7.73
N SER A 43 -0.24 -12.84 -7.30
CA SER A 43 0.46 -11.89 -8.15
C SER A 43 1.75 -12.47 -8.71
N ASN A 44 2.52 -13.20 -7.90
CA ASN A 44 3.77 -13.84 -8.32
C ASN A 44 3.54 -15.01 -9.29
N LEU A 45 2.55 -15.85 -9.04
CA LEU A 45 2.20 -16.95 -9.94
C LEU A 45 1.79 -16.46 -11.34
N GLY A 46 1.19 -15.29 -11.42
CA GLY A 46 0.76 -14.69 -12.68
C GLY A 46 1.89 -14.18 -13.58
N VAL A 47 3.06 -13.87 -13.03
CA VAL A 47 4.15 -13.20 -13.77
C VAL A 47 5.42 -14.04 -13.93
N VAL A 48 5.36 -15.33 -13.70
CA VAL A 48 6.54 -16.21 -13.78
C VAL A 48 7.18 -16.13 -15.16
N GLU A 49 6.45 -16.40 -16.24
CA GLU A 49 6.96 -16.37 -17.60
C GLU A 49 7.35 -14.96 -18.05
N LEU A 50 6.60 -13.93 -17.63
CA LEU A 50 6.93 -12.53 -17.91
C LEU A 50 8.30 -12.17 -17.32
N THR A 51 8.53 -12.52 -16.05
CA THR A 51 9.80 -12.28 -15.38
C THR A 51 10.95 -13.06 -16.03
N MET A 52 10.73 -14.35 -16.34
CA MET A 52 11.72 -15.15 -17.06
C MET A 52 12.08 -14.55 -18.40
N ALA A 53 11.11 -14.06 -19.18
CA ALA A 53 11.35 -13.44 -20.48
C ALA A 53 12.17 -12.15 -20.36
N MET A 54 11.93 -11.33 -19.34
CA MET A 54 12.78 -10.16 -19.06
C MET A 54 14.22 -10.57 -18.74
N HIS A 55 14.43 -11.55 -17.88
CA HIS A 55 15.77 -12.04 -17.51
C HIS A 55 16.52 -12.72 -18.65
N LEU A 56 15.82 -13.26 -19.65
CA LEU A 56 16.42 -13.82 -20.86
C LEU A 56 16.92 -12.73 -21.84
N VAL A 57 16.31 -11.54 -21.80
CA VAL A 57 16.62 -10.45 -22.76
C VAL A 57 17.56 -9.41 -22.16
N PHE A 58 17.38 -9.06 -20.90
CA PHE A 58 18.12 -7.98 -20.23
C PHE A 58 19.25 -8.53 -19.35
N ASP A 59 20.31 -7.74 -19.20
CA ASP A 59 21.51 -8.10 -18.43
C ASP A 59 21.50 -7.42 -17.07
N LEU A 60 21.24 -8.19 -16.01
CA LEU A 60 21.23 -7.64 -14.65
C LEU A 60 22.60 -7.85 -13.98
N PRO A 61 23.06 -6.87 -13.19
CA PRO A 61 22.40 -5.62 -12.77
C PRO A 61 22.62 -4.42 -13.71
N LYS A 62 23.21 -4.60 -14.90
CA LYS A 62 23.43 -3.51 -15.86
C LYS A 62 22.13 -2.83 -16.25
N ASP A 63 21.20 -3.59 -16.83
CA ASP A 63 19.86 -3.14 -17.17
C ASP A 63 19.02 -2.97 -15.90
N LYS A 64 18.03 -2.05 -15.90
CA LYS A 64 17.25 -1.69 -14.73
C LYS A 64 15.80 -2.12 -14.88
N ILE A 65 15.35 -3.00 -13.99
CA ILE A 65 13.93 -3.38 -13.88
C ILE A 65 13.35 -2.70 -12.63
N ILE A 66 12.35 -1.84 -12.83
CA ILE A 66 11.63 -1.14 -11.78
C ILE A 66 10.23 -1.73 -11.66
N TRP A 67 9.94 -2.33 -10.51
CA TRP A 67 8.65 -2.94 -10.23
C TRP A 67 7.69 -1.92 -9.62
N ASP A 68 6.48 -1.83 -10.15
CA ASP A 68 5.40 -1.08 -9.49
C ASP A 68 4.86 -1.90 -8.31
N VAL A 69 4.68 -1.30 -7.15
CA VAL A 69 4.43 -1.99 -5.88
C VAL A 69 5.56 -2.96 -5.51
N GLY A 70 5.91 -3.89 -6.39
CA GLY A 70 6.99 -4.85 -6.20
C GLY A 70 6.59 -6.16 -5.51
N HIS A 71 5.32 -6.31 -5.12
CA HIS A 71 4.80 -7.53 -4.50
C HIS A 71 4.83 -8.76 -5.43
N GLN A 72 5.00 -8.58 -6.73
CA GLN A 72 5.10 -9.62 -7.77
C GLN A 72 6.56 -9.97 -8.15
N SER A 73 7.55 -9.56 -7.35
CA SER A 73 8.99 -9.70 -7.67
C SER A 73 9.64 -11.00 -7.19
N TYR A 74 8.90 -11.98 -6.67
CA TYR A 74 9.51 -13.19 -6.10
C TYR A 74 10.27 -14.03 -7.13
N THR A 75 9.73 -14.16 -8.35
CA THR A 75 10.46 -14.81 -9.46
C THR A 75 11.75 -14.07 -9.80
N HIS A 76 11.77 -12.73 -9.75
CA HIS A 76 12.97 -11.93 -9.91
C HIS A 76 14.01 -12.23 -8.81
N LYS A 77 13.57 -12.33 -7.54
CA LYS A 77 14.46 -12.72 -6.42
C LYS A 77 15.06 -14.12 -6.63
N ILE A 78 14.25 -15.08 -7.08
CA ILE A 78 14.73 -16.44 -7.42
C ILE A 78 15.76 -16.38 -8.52
N LEU A 79 15.48 -15.70 -9.64
CA LEU A 79 16.34 -15.63 -10.82
C LEU A 79 17.62 -14.79 -10.60
N THR A 80 17.71 -14.09 -9.49
CA THR A 80 18.91 -13.35 -9.03
C THR A 80 19.66 -14.06 -7.90
N GLY A 81 19.39 -15.36 -7.67
CA GLY A 81 20.14 -16.22 -6.76
C GLY A 81 19.70 -16.17 -5.30
N ARG A 82 18.52 -15.63 -4.99
CA ARG A 82 18.03 -15.46 -3.61
C ARG A 82 16.98 -16.52 -3.17
N LYS A 83 16.93 -17.68 -3.84
CA LYS A 83 15.93 -18.72 -3.53
C LYS A 83 15.97 -19.20 -2.07
N ASP A 84 17.17 -19.27 -1.47
CA ASP A 84 17.35 -19.78 -0.10
C ASP A 84 16.78 -18.81 0.95
N GLY A 85 16.69 -17.50 0.65
CA GLY A 85 16.09 -16.50 1.51
C GLY A 85 14.57 -16.66 1.71
N PHE A 86 13.90 -17.52 0.94
CA PHE A 86 12.45 -17.72 1.06
C PHE A 86 12.04 -18.45 2.34
N ASP A 87 12.93 -19.09 3.07
CA ASP A 87 12.63 -19.69 4.38
C ASP A 87 12.42 -18.63 5.46
N ASP A 88 13.01 -17.44 5.27
CA ASP A 88 12.88 -16.30 6.15
C ASP A 88 12.23 -15.09 5.46
N LEU A 89 11.44 -15.35 4.40
CA LEU A 89 10.68 -14.32 3.71
C LEU A 89 9.73 -13.58 4.67
N ARG A 90 9.87 -12.25 4.75
CA ARG A 90 9.04 -11.35 5.56
C ARG A 90 9.17 -11.55 7.09
N LYS A 91 10.19 -12.28 7.55
CA LYS A 91 10.58 -12.36 8.96
C LYS A 91 11.63 -11.30 9.28
N TYR A 92 11.67 -10.84 10.50
CA TYR A 92 12.68 -9.87 10.96
C TYR A 92 14.12 -10.35 10.67
N GLY A 93 14.92 -9.48 10.06
CA GLY A 93 16.29 -9.83 9.61
C GLY A 93 16.35 -10.76 8.39
N GLY A 94 15.22 -11.21 7.86
CA GLY A 94 15.13 -12.06 6.66
C GLY A 94 14.91 -11.27 5.38
N MET A 95 14.53 -11.99 4.31
CA MET A 95 14.30 -11.41 3.00
C MET A 95 12.97 -10.63 2.96
N SER A 96 12.97 -9.41 2.41
CA SER A 96 11.79 -8.59 2.20
C SER A 96 10.82 -9.20 1.19
N GLY A 97 9.51 -8.92 1.37
CA GLY A 97 8.46 -9.23 0.39
C GLY A 97 8.44 -8.31 -0.83
N PHE A 98 9.33 -7.31 -0.88
CA PHE A 98 9.46 -6.31 -1.95
C PHE A 98 10.91 -6.20 -2.42
N PRO A 99 11.17 -5.62 -3.61
CA PRO A 99 12.53 -5.30 -4.03
C PRO A 99 13.22 -4.36 -3.02
N LYS A 100 14.48 -4.65 -2.72
CA LYS A 100 15.32 -3.86 -1.81
C LYS A 100 16.74 -3.74 -2.35
N ARG A 101 17.20 -2.51 -2.60
CA ARG A 101 18.56 -2.22 -3.07
C ARG A 101 19.64 -2.75 -2.12
N LYS A 102 19.32 -2.78 -0.81
CA LYS A 102 20.22 -3.34 0.20
C LYS A 102 20.36 -4.87 0.12
N GLU A 103 19.38 -5.56 -0.47
CA GLU A 103 19.44 -7.03 -0.62
C GLU A 103 20.18 -7.46 -1.88
N SER A 104 20.09 -6.69 -2.96
CA SER A 104 20.69 -7.06 -4.26
C SER A 104 20.91 -5.86 -5.16
N ALA A 105 22.06 -5.84 -5.84
CA ALA A 105 22.34 -4.87 -6.92
C ALA A 105 21.37 -4.99 -8.12
N CYS A 106 20.64 -6.12 -8.21
CA CYS A 106 19.63 -6.35 -9.25
C CYS A 106 18.29 -5.66 -8.94
N ASP A 107 18.07 -5.24 -7.69
CA ASP A 107 16.89 -4.47 -7.28
C ASP A 107 17.19 -2.98 -7.52
N ALA A 108 16.77 -2.46 -8.67
CA ALA A 108 17.11 -1.11 -9.09
C ALA A 108 16.49 -0.01 -8.19
N PHE A 109 15.31 -0.27 -7.62
CA PHE A 109 14.56 0.70 -6.84
C PHE A 109 13.77 0.00 -5.73
N ASP A 110 13.77 0.59 -4.52
CA ASP A 110 12.94 0.13 -3.41
C ASP A 110 11.49 0.52 -3.67
N THR A 111 10.58 -0.44 -3.60
CA THR A 111 9.16 -0.23 -3.90
C THR A 111 8.25 -0.83 -2.83
N GLY A 112 6.98 -0.46 -2.87
CA GLY A 112 5.95 -0.92 -1.93
C GLY A 112 4.59 -0.28 -2.24
N HIS A 113 4.60 1.00 -2.65
CA HIS A 113 3.41 1.72 -3.08
C HIS A 113 3.24 1.67 -4.59
N SER A 114 1.99 1.81 -5.06
CA SER A 114 1.62 1.74 -6.48
C SER A 114 1.97 3.01 -7.26
N SER A 115 1.94 2.91 -8.58
CA SER A 115 1.95 4.02 -9.55
C SER A 115 3.27 4.80 -9.64
N THR A 116 4.36 4.32 -9.02
CA THR A 116 5.65 5.02 -8.96
C THR A 116 6.66 4.55 -10.00
N SER A 117 6.47 3.36 -10.58
CA SER A 117 7.48 2.70 -11.41
C SER A 117 7.82 3.45 -12.70
N ILE A 118 6.83 4.08 -13.35
CA ILE A 118 7.05 4.82 -14.59
C ILE A 118 7.87 6.09 -14.29
N SER A 119 7.53 6.83 -13.23
CA SER A 119 8.28 8.02 -12.80
C SER A 119 9.73 7.66 -12.43
N ALA A 120 9.95 6.62 -11.64
CA ALA A 120 11.27 6.16 -11.27
C ALA A 120 12.07 5.69 -12.49
N GLY A 121 11.42 4.95 -13.41
CA GLY A 121 12.03 4.50 -14.67
C GLY A 121 12.42 5.68 -15.56
N LEU A 122 11.57 6.69 -15.70
CA LEU A 122 11.86 7.92 -16.43
C LEU A 122 13.08 8.63 -15.84
N GLY A 123 13.20 8.70 -14.50
CA GLY A 123 14.38 9.22 -13.83
C GLY A 123 15.66 8.44 -14.19
N TYR A 124 15.59 7.09 -14.24
CA TYR A 124 16.72 6.25 -14.68
C TYR A 124 17.09 6.50 -16.15
N VAL A 125 16.11 6.66 -17.05
CA VAL A 125 16.36 7.01 -18.46
C VAL A 125 17.10 8.34 -18.57
N CYS A 126 16.65 9.36 -17.87
CA CYS A 126 17.30 10.66 -17.87
C CYS A 126 18.71 10.59 -17.27
N ALA A 127 18.91 9.87 -16.17
CA ALA A 127 20.23 9.68 -15.55
C ALA A 127 21.20 8.96 -16.50
N ARG A 128 20.74 7.87 -17.14
CA ARG A 128 21.51 7.14 -18.17
C ARG A 128 21.99 8.08 -19.28
N ASP A 129 21.08 8.89 -19.81
CA ASP A 129 21.36 9.78 -20.93
C ASP A 129 22.33 10.91 -20.54
N LEU A 130 22.18 11.47 -19.35
CA LEU A 130 23.09 12.48 -18.79
C LEU A 130 24.51 11.92 -18.56
N GLN A 131 24.60 10.67 -18.09
CA GLN A 131 25.86 9.97 -17.83
C GLN A 131 26.46 9.37 -19.11
N ARG A 132 25.72 9.39 -20.23
CA ARG A 132 26.09 8.75 -21.51
C ARG A 132 26.34 7.25 -21.35
N GLU A 133 25.57 6.61 -20.48
CA GLU A 133 25.60 5.16 -20.28
C GLU A 133 24.68 4.45 -21.27
N ASP A 134 24.90 3.14 -21.44
CA ASP A 134 24.14 2.28 -22.34
C ASP A 134 23.58 1.09 -21.56
N TYR A 135 22.38 1.29 -20.98
CA TYR A 135 21.59 0.23 -20.37
C TYR A 135 20.09 0.43 -20.67
N SER A 136 19.35 -0.67 -20.66
CA SER A 136 17.90 -0.63 -20.81
C SER A 136 17.21 -0.30 -19.49
N VAL A 137 16.09 0.42 -19.57
CA VAL A 137 15.23 0.70 -18.41
C VAL A 137 13.85 0.14 -18.68
N ILE A 138 13.37 -0.70 -17.77
CA ILE A 138 12.10 -1.40 -17.85
C ILE A 138 11.27 -1.10 -16.60
N SER A 139 10.13 -0.44 -16.75
CA SER A 139 9.14 -0.27 -15.67
C SER A 139 8.02 -1.27 -15.85
N VAL A 140 7.71 -2.05 -14.81
CA VAL A 140 6.63 -3.04 -14.81
C VAL A 140 5.50 -2.52 -13.95
N ILE A 141 4.38 -2.18 -14.56
CA ILE A 141 3.18 -1.64 -13.89
C ILE A 141 1.98 -2.56 -14.10
N GLY A 142 1.20 -2.78 -13.03
CA GLY A 142 -0.09 -3.47 -13.13
C GLY A 142 -1.21 -2.57 -13.62
N ASP A 143 -2.23 -3.17 -14.22
CA ASP A 143 -3.43 -2.49 -14.71
C ASP A 143 -4.15 -1.70 -13.59
N GLY A 144 -4.21 -2.24 -12.36
CA GLY A 144 -4.71 -1.52 -11.19
C GLY A 144 -3.89 -0.30 -10.83
N SER A 145 -2.55 -0.41 -10.82
CA SER A 145 -1.65 0.71 -10.52
C SER A 145 -1.67 1.80 -11.60
N LEU A 146 -2.03 1.45 -12.82
CA LEU A 146 -2.18 2.42 -13.92
C LEU A 146 -3.35 3.39 -13.69
N THR A 147 -4.26 3.12 -12.76
CA THR A 147 -5.38 4.04 -12.42
C THR A 147 -4.94 5.22 -11.55
N GLY A 148 -3.77 5.19 -10.95
CA GLY A 148 -3.23 6.27 -10.11
C GLY A 148 -2.76 7.48 -10.92
N GLY A 149 -3.01 8.70 -10.42
CA GLY A 149 -2.69 9.97 -11.08
C GLY A 149 -1.21 10.09 -11.47
N MET A 150 -0.29 9.71 -10.59
CA MET A 150 1.15 9.76 -10.84
C MET A 150 1.57 8.93 -12.08
N ALA A 151 0.89 7.81 -12.37
CA ALA A 151 1.18 7.04 -13.59
C ALA A 151 0.86 7.84 -14.85
N TYR A 152 -0.25 8.61 -14.87
CA TYR A 152 -0.59 9.50 -15.99
C TYR A 152 0.36 10.67 -16.13
N GLU A 153 0.76 11.28 -15.02
CA GLU A 153 1.79 12.35 -15.01
C GLU A 153 3.10 11.84 -15.62
N ALA A 154 3.52 10.65 -15.22
CA ALA A 154 4.72 10.01 -15.75
C ALA A 154 4.61 9.67 -17.24
N LEU A 155 3.47 9.11 -17.69
CA LEU A 155 3.21 8.84 -19.10
C LEU A 155 3.22 10.13 -19.93
N ASN A 156 2.59 11.20 -19.43
CA ASN A 156 2.60 12.50 -20.09
C ASN A 156 4.03 13.03 -20.28
N ASN A 157 4.89 12.90 -19.26
CA ASN A 157 6.29 13.30 -19.37
C ASN A 157 7.10 12.35 -20.27
N ALA A 158 6.89 11.03 -20.18
CA ALA A 158 7.59 10.04 -20.98
C ALA A 158 7.35 10.24 -22.49
N SER A 159 6.20 10.77 -22.88
CA SER A 159 5.84 11.05 -24.28
C SER A 159 6.83 11.95 -25.02
N THR A 160 7.59 12.75 -24.31
CA THR A 160 8.60 13.67 -24.87
C THR A 160 9.99 13.05 -25.06
N LEU A 161 10.19 11.83 -24.55
CA LEU A 161 11.47 11.13 -24.66
C LEU A 161 11.80 10.76 -26.11
N LYS A 162 13.10 10.90 -26.46
CA LYS A 162 13.66 10.46 -27.75
C LYS A 162 14.46 9.17 -27.63
N LYS A 163 14.70 8.70 -26.42
CA LYS A 163 15.49 7.50 -26.11
C LYS A 163 14.59 6.37 -25.62
N ASN A 164 15.03 5.14 -25.81
CA ASN A 164 14.29 3.95 -25.43
C ASN A 164 13.94 3.93 -23.93
N PHE A 165 12.66 3.72 -23.64
CA PHE A 165 12.10 3.43 -22.33
C PHE A 165 11.00 2.39 -22.48
N ILE A 166 11.11 1.25 -21.81
CA ILE A 166 10.14 0.16 -21.92
C ILE A 166 9.22 0.17 -20.69
N ILE A 167 7.93 0.35 -20.93
CA ILE A 167 6.87 0.28 -19.94
C ILE A 167 6.11 -1.01 -20.18
N VAL A 168 6.16 -1.96 -19.25
CA VAL A 168 5.42 -3.23 -19.32
C VAL A 168 4.13 -3.07 -18.56
N LEU A 169 3.00 -3.03 -19.24
CA LEU A 169 1.68 -3.09 -18.65
C LEU A 169 1.29 -4.56 -18.45
N ASN A 170 1.34 -5.02 -17.21
CA ASN A 170 0.88 -6.35 -16.82
C ASN A 170 -0.62 -6.30 -16.51
N ASP A 171 -1.43 -6.71 -17.47
CA ASP A 171 -2.88 -6.69 -17.40
C ASP A 171 -3.43 -8.07 -17.00
N ASN A 172 -4.04 -8.14 -15.83
CA ASN A 172 -4.67 -9.35 -15.31
C ASN A 172 -6.11 -9.13 -14.80
N HIS A 173 -6.73 -7.98 -15.12
CA HIS A 173 -8.07 -7.54 -14.74
C HIS A 173 -8.26 -7.15 -13.26
N MET A 174 -7.20 -7.22 -12.46
CA MET A 174 -7.36 -7.12 -11.01
C MET A 174 -6.26 -6.28 -10.38
N SER A 175 -6.67 -5.42 -9.45
CA SER A 175 -5.83 -4.92 -8.36
C SER A 175 -5.87 -5.92 -7.18
N ILE A 176 -6.33 -5.52 -6.00
CA ILE A 176 -6.75 -6.45 -4.95
C ILE A 176 -8.11 -7.08 -5.35
N SER A 177 -9.08 -6.25 -5.72
CA SER A 177 -10.37 -6.60 -6.33
C SER A 177 -10.37 -6.34 -7.84
N GLU A 178 -11.50 -6.52 -8.52
CA GLU A 178 -11.66 -6.13 -9.93
C GLU A 178 -11.42 -4.63 -10.12
N ASN A 179 -10.74 -4.26 -11.20
CA ASN A 179 -10.46 -2.87 -11.51
C ASN A 179 -11.74 -2.12 -11.90
N VAL A 180 -11.82 -0.84 -11.53
CA VAL A 180 -12.96 0.04 -11.81
C VAL A 180 -12.59 1.18 -12.75
N GLY A 181 -13.59 1.77 -13.40
CA GLY A 181 -13.47 3.00 -14.18
C GLY A 181 -13.12 2.82 -15.64
N GLY A 182 -13.12 3.93 -16.38
CA GLY A 182 -13.01 3.96 -17.84
C GLY A 182 -11.71 3.39 -18.40
N MET A 183 -10.60 3.44 -17.65
CA MET A 183 -9.35 2.81 -18.07
C MET A 183 -9.46 1.28 -18.05
N SER A 184 -10.12 0.70 -17.05
CA SER A 184 -10.40 -0.73 -17.01
C SER A 184 -11.24 -1.18 -18.20
N ASP A 185 -12.29 -0.42 -18.53
CA ASP A 185 -13.14 -0.68 -19.70
C ASP A 185 -12.35 -0.55 -21.01
N TYR A 186 -11.46 0.44 -21.09
CA TYR A 186 -10.59 0.62 -22.26
C TYR A 186 -9.64 -0.57 -22.44
N LEU A 187 -8.97 -1.01 -21.39
CA LEU A 187 -8.10 -2.20 -21.43
C LEU A 187 -8.89 -3.48 -21.76
N ALA A 188 -10.13 -3.61 -21.25
CA ALA A 188 -11.01 -4.72 -21.60
C ALA A 188 -11.30 -4.79 -23.11
N LYS A 189 -11.54 -3.65 -23.75
CA LYS A 189 -11.72 -3.57 -25.22
C LYS A 189 -10.44 -3.94 -25.97
N LEU A 190 -9.27 -3.53 -25.48
CA LEU A 190 -7.98 -3.90 -26.08
C LEU A 190 -7.75 -5.41 -26.09
N ARG A 191 -8.15 -6.11 -25.01
CA ARG A 191 -7.99 -7.57 -24.86
C ARG A 191 -8.85 -8.39 -25.83
N THR A 192 -10.05 -7.90 -26.10
CA THR A 192 -11.04 -8.62 -26.93
C THR A 192 -10.88 -8.38 -28.43
N ALA A 193 -9.99 -7.49 -28.83
CA ALA A 193 -9.74 -7.15 -30.21
C ALA A 193 -8.83 -8.18 -30.92
N ASP A 194 -9.34 -9.38 -31.22
CA ASP A 194 -8.71 -10.35 -32.15
C ASP A 194 -8.41 -9.72 -33.52
N PHE A 195 -9.06 -8.62 -33.81
CA PHE A 195 -9.00 -7.84 -35.04
C PHE A 195 -7.62 -7.18 -35.32
N TYR A 196 -6.79 -6.93 -34.27
CA TYR A 196 -5.52 -6.22 -34.45
C TYR A 196 -4.45 -7.07 -35.17
N THR A 197 -4.44 -8.37 -34.94
CA THR A 197 -3.48 -9.32 -35.55
C THR A 197 -3.80 -9.55 -37.04
N ASP A 198 -5.05 -9.59 -37.38
CA ASP A 198 -5.49 -9.86 -38.77
C ASP A 198 -5.44 -8.60 -39.64
N LEU A 199 -5.73 -7.42 -39.07
CA LEU A 199 -5.62 -6.14 -39.80
C LEU A 199 -4.13 -5.78 -40.07
N LYS A 200 -3.21 -6.06 -39.14
CA LYS A 200 -1.78 -5.81 -39.34
C LYS A 200 -1.20 -6.73 -40.41
N LYS A 201 -1.65 -7.98 -40.52
CA LYS A 201 -1.30 -8.89 -41.61
C LYS A 201 -1.88 -8.41 -42.95
N GLY A 202 -3.15 -7.97 -42.98
CA GLY A 202 -3.80 -7.46 -44.18
C GLY A 202 -3.16 -6.16 -44.69
N VAL A 203 -2.82 -5.23 -43.81
CA VAL A 203 -2.20 -3.93 -44.18
C VAL A 203 -0.76 -4.10 -44.64
N THR A 204 0.04 -5.00 -44.03
CA THR A 204 1.42 -5.29 -44.50
C THR A 204 1.40 -5.96 -45.87
N THR A 205 0.45 -6.84 -46.12
CA THR A 205 0.32 -7.53 -47.43
C THR A 205 -0.12 -6.58 -48.53
N VAL A 206 -1.01 -5.62 -48.22
CA VAL A 206 -1.47 -4.59 -49.21
C VAL A 206 -0.38 -3.56 -49.50
N LEU A 207 0.45 -3.17 -48.50
CA LEU A 207 1.57 -2.22 -48.69
C LEU A 207 2.75 -2.80 -49.47
N HIS A 208 2.94 -4.11 -49.48
CA HIS A 208 3.99 -4.77 -50.30
C HIS A 208 3.59 -4.91 -51.79
N ASN A 209 2.30 -4.75 -52.10
CA ASN A 209 1.77 -4.96 -53.47
C ASN A 209 1.38 -3.67 -54.20
N VAL A 210 1.71 -2.47 -53.72
CA VAL A 210 1.43 -1.20 -54.37
C VAL A 210 2.69 -0.66 -55.04
N PRO A 211 2.75 -0.45 -56.35
CA PRO A 211 3.88 0.19 -57.04
C PRO A 211 4.05 1.63 -56.56
N VAL A 212 5.29 2.06 -56.45
CA VAL A 212 5.78 3.36 -55.97
C VAL A 212 4.90 4.53 -56.44
N VAL A 213 4.25 5.20 -55.46
CA VAL A 213 3.57 6.49 -55.66
C VAL A 213 4.11 7.47 -54.59
N GLY A 214 4.53 8.66 -55.06
CA GLY A 214 5.38 9.61 -54.35
C GLY A 214 4.82 10.20 -53.04
N ASP A 215 5.73 10.82 -52.28
CA ASP A 215 5.62 11.31 -50.89
C ASP A 215 4.34 12.09 -50.48
N PRO A 216 3.68 12.93 -51.32
CA PRO A 216 2.49 13.66 -50.90
C PRO A 216 1.25 12.77 -50.72
N VAL A 217 1.22 11.61 -51.40
CA VAL A 217 0.09 10.64 -51.30
C VAL A 217 0.24 9.81 -50.03
N ILE A 218 1.47 9.53 -49.63
CA ILE A 218 1.78 8.80 -48.40
C ILE A 218 1.34 9.62 -47.16
N GLU A 219 1.56 10.92 -47.15
CA GLU A 219 1.13 11.82 -46.07
C GLU A 219 -0.39 11.98 -45.96
N ARG A 220 -1.08 12.05 -47.12
CA ARG A 220 -2.56 12.05 -47.17
C ARG A 220 -3.14 10.71 -46.75
N ILE A 221 -2.55 9.61 -47.17
CA ILE A 221 -2.96 8.25 -46.75
C ILE A 221 -2.67 8.05 -45.25
N ARG A 222 -1.58 8.62 -44.70
CA ARG A 222 -1.28 8.62 -43.26
C ARG A 222 -2.36 9.37 -42.46
N LYS A 223 -2.77 10.57 -42.89
CA LYS A 223 -3.86 11.35 -42.27
C LYS A 223 -5.23 10.66 -42.39
N THR A 224 -5.54 10.08 -43.54
CA THR A 224 -6.79 9.35 -43.76
C THR A 224 -6.81 8.01 -43.01
N LYS A 225 -5.65 7.32 -42.90
CA LYS A 225 -5.47 6.11 -42.08
C LYS A 225 -5.61 6.39 -40.58
N SER A 226 -5.11 7.54 -40.10
CA SER A 226 -5.29 7.91 -38.68
C SER A 226 -6.75 8.13 -38.35
N SER A 227 -7.51 8.77 -39.23
CA SER A 227 -8.95 9.03 -39.04
C SER A 227 -9.84 7.77 -39.16
N LEU A 228 -9.47 6.83 -40.05
CA LEU A 228 -10.13 5.51 -40.14
C LEU A 228 -9.68 4.58 -38.98
N LYS A 229 -8.42 4.67 -38.54
CA LYS A 229 -7.93 3.96 -37.34
C LYS A 229 -8.66 4.43 -36.07
N GLN A 230 -8.95 5.73 -35.93
CA GLN A 230 -9.70 6.28 -34.78
C GLN A 230 -11.11 5.70 -34.62
N LEU A 231 -11.72 5.23 -35.72
CA LEU A 231 -13.06 4.64 -35.69
C LEU A 231 -13.08 3.13 -35.41
N ILE A 232 -11.92 2.42 -35.53
CA ILE A 232 -11.91 0.95 -35.61
C ILE A 232 -10.87 0.26 -34.70
N VAL A 233 -9.81 0.94 -34.24
CA VAL A 233 -8.68 0.27 -33.53
C VAL A 233 -8.57 0.75 -32.10
N PRO A 234 -8.84 -0.09 -31.08
CA PRO A 234 -8.46 0.17 -29.70
C PRO A 234 -6.91 0.22 -29.56
N GLY A 235 -6.36 1.12 -28.79
CA GLY A 235 -4.90 1.28 -28.58
C GLY A 235 -4.37 2.68 -28.84
N MET A 236 -5.18 3.53 -29.42
CA MET A 236 -4.78 4.87 -29.84
C MET A 236 -4.47 5.84 -28.70
N PHE A 237 -5.02 5.64 -27.50
CA PHE A 237 -4.76 6.54 -26.36
C PHE A 237 -3.26 6.71 -26.10
N PHE A 238 -2.50 5.62 -26.02
CA PHE A 238 -1.06 5.67 -25.78
C PHE A 238 -0.30 6.20 -27.01
N GLU A 239 -0.72 5.80 -28.22
CA GLU A 239 -0.10 6.29 -29.46
C GLU A 239 -0.38 7.78 -29.69
N ASP A 240 -1.57 8.27 -29.35
CA ASP A 240 -1.93 9.69 -29.43
C ASP A 240 -1.14 10.52 -28.40
N MET A 241 -0.74 9.91 -27.29
CA MET A 241 0.19 10.51 -26.31
C MET A 241 1.66 10.46 -26.78
N GLY A 242 1.98 9.84 -27.92
CA GLY A 242 3.36 9.70 -28.39
C GLY A 242 4.12 8.50 -27.83
N ILE A 243 3.44 7.54 -27.24
CA ILE A 243 4.01 6.29 -26.70
C ILE A 243 3.71 5.16 -27.68
N THR A 244 4.75 4.48 -28.16
CA THR A 244 4.56 3.34 -29.07
C THR A 244 3.88 2.19 -28.35
N TYR A 245 2.73 1.74 -28.83
CA TYR A 245 1.98 0.63 -28.24
C TYR A 245 2.32 -0.70 -28.94
N LEU A 246 2.74 -1.70 -28.14
CA LEU A 246 2.96 -3.08 -28.58
C LEU A 246 2.09 -4.02 -27.76
N GLY A 247 1.15 -4.70 -28.42
CA GLY A 247 0.29 -5.68 -27.73
C GLY A 247 -1.13 -5.74 -28.30
N PRO A 248 -2.03 -6.46 -27.62
CA PRO A 248 -1.78 -7.27 -26.44
C PRO A 248 -1.00 -8.56 -26.72
N ILE A 249 -0.15 -8.98 -25.77
CA ILE A 249 0.72 -10.15 -25.88
C ILE A 249 0.38 -11.17 -24.79
N GLN A 250 0.38 -12.45 -25.15
CA GLN A 250 0.14 -13.54 -24.19
C GLN A 250 1.32 -13.68 -23.22
N GLY A 251 1.12 -13.31 -21.96
CA GLY A 251 2.13 -13.25 -20.91
C GLY A 251 2.60 -14.60 -20.36
N HIS A 252 2.00 -15.70 -20.83
CA HIS A 252 2.40 -17.06 -20.48
C HIS A 252 3.14 -17.79 -21.60
N ASN A 253 3.50 -17.08 -22.69
CA ASN A 253 4.30 -17.59 -23.77
C ASN A 253 5.68 -16.90 -23.78
N ILE A 254 6.68 -17.57 -23.20
CA ILE A 254 8.04 -17.03 -23.02
C ILE A 254 8.64 -16.62 -24.37
N SER A 255 8.55 -17.46 -25.40
CA SER A 255 9.18 -17.20 -26.71
C SER A 255 8.59 -15.96 -27.39
N THR A 256 7.29 -15.77 -27.30
CA THR A 256 6.60 -14.58 -27.83
C THR A 256 7.01 -13.32 -27.08
N MET A 257 7.10 -13.38 -25.75
CA MET A 257 7.54 -12.25 -24.93
C MET A 257 9.00 -11.89 -25.16
N VAL A 258 9.90 -12.89 -25.23
CA VAL A 258 11.32 -12.65 -25.56
C VAL A 258 11.46 -11.92 -26.89
N ARG A 259 10.70 -12.32 -27.92
CA ARG A 259 10.70 -11.62 -29.21
C ARG A 259 10.17 -10.19 -29.07
N ALA A 260 9.09 -9.99 -28.33
CA ALA A 260 8.51 -8.66 -28.12
C ALA A 260 9.47 -7.73 -27.36
N PHE A 261 10.14 -8.20 -26.31
CA PHE A 261 11.16 -7.42 -25.60
C PHE A 261 12.36 -7.05 -26.49
N LYS A 262 12.82 -7.98 -27.32
CA LYS A 262 13.90 -7.70 -28.29
C LYS A 262 13.50 -6.63 -29.30
N GLU A 263 12.25 -6.62 -29.76
CA GLU A 263 11.75 -5.57 -30.66
C GLU A 263 11.54 -4.25 -29.91
N ALA A 264 10.94 -4.26 -28.71
CA ALA A 264 10.76 -3.06 -27.88
C ALA A 264 12.08 -2.34 -27.58
N ARG A 265 13.17 -3.10 -27.37
CA ARG A 265 14.53 -2.56 -27.12
C ARG A 265 15.09 -1.75 -28.30
N LYS A 266 14.65 -2.03 -29.54
CA LYS A 266 15.14 -1.36 -30.76
C LYS A 266 14.40 -0.05 -31.07
N ILE A 267 13.26 0.18 -30.43
CA ILE A 267 12.41 1.34 -30.72
C ILE A 267 13.00 2.56 -30.01
N GLU A 268 13.15 3.65 -30.74
CA GLU A 268 13.47 4.95 -30.19
C GLU A 268 12.22 5.56 -29.53
N GLY A 269 12.40 6.16 -28.34
CA GLY A 269 11.32 6.72 -27.55
C GLY A 269 10.66 5.72 -26.58
N PRO A 270 9.57 6.12 -25.92
CA PRO A 270 8.85 5.29 -24.96
C PRO A 270 8.01 4.23 -25.66
N VAL A 271 8.02 3.03 -25.11
CA VAL A 271 7.27 1.87 -25.61
C VAL A 271 6.42 1.30 -24.48
N LEU A 272 5.11 1.17 -24.69
CA LEU A 272 4.23 0.44 -23.79
C LEU A 272 4.00 -0.97 -24.34
N LEU A 273 4.52 -1.96 -23.63
CA LEU A 273 4.34 -3.38 -23.93
C LEU A 273 3.17 -3.92 -23.10
N HIS A 274 2.01 -4.12 -23.72
CA HIS A 274 0.81 -4.63 -23.06
C HIS A 274 0.83 -6.16 -23.02
N VAL A 275 0.92 -6.73 -21.81
CA VAL A 275 1.04 -8.18 -21.56
C VAL A 275 -0.17 -8.66 -20.77
N ILE A 276 -0.89 -9.64 -21.31
CA ILE A 276 -2.04 -10.26 -20.64
C ILE A 276 -1.56 -11.46 -19.82
N THR A 277 -1.84 -11.46 -18.53
CA THR A 277 -1.51 -12.54 -17.61
C THR A 277 -2.74 -13.05 -16.86
N LYS A 278 -2.60 -14.18 -16.17
CA LYS A 278 -3.64 -14.73 -15.27
C LYS A 278 -3.10 -14.77 -13.86
N LYS A 279 -3.71 -14.01 -12.96
CA LYS A 279 -3.39 -13.98 -11.54
C LYS A 279 -3.63 -15.37 -10.91
N GLY A 280 -2.70 -15.87 -10.08
CA GLY A 280 -2.81 -17.20 -9.47
C GLY A 280 -2.46 -18.40 -10.36
N LYS A 281 -1.98 -18.17 -11.59
CA LYS A 281 -1.70 -19.20 -12.61
C LYS A 281 -0.98 -20.44 -12.08
N GLY A 282 -1.58 -21.62 -12.33
CA GLY A 282 -1.00 -22.92 -11.99
C GLY A 282 -1.24 -23.38 -10.56
N TYR A 283 -2.06 -22.65 -9.78
CA TYR A 283 -2.54 -23.09 -8.48
C TYR A 283 -4.06 -22.84 -8.37
N GLY A 284 -4.86 -23.90 -8.49
CA GLY A 284 -6.32 -23.85 -8.58
C GLY A 284 -6.99 -22.91 -7.58
N PRO A 285 -6.74 -23.03 -6.25
CA PRO A 285 -7.34 -22.15 -5.27
C PRO A 285 -7.04 -20.66 -5.49
N ALA A 286 -5.85 -20.32 -6.00
CA ALA A 286 -5.48 -18.93 -6.30
C ALA A 286 -6.00 -18.43 -7.65
N GLU A 287 -6.31 -19.33 -8.60
CA GLU A 287 -6.98 -18.98 -9.84
C GLU A 287 -8.46 -18.69 -9.63
N GLU A 288 -9.11 -19.41 -8.69
CA GLU A 288 -10.53 -19.26 -8.36
C GLU A 288 -10.80 -18.06 -7.47
N LYS A 289 -9.90 -17.74 -6.53
CA LYS A 289 -10.03 -16.65 -5.55
C LYS A 289 -8.73 -15.86 -5.43
N PRO A 290 -8.30 -15.15 -6.48
CA PRO A 290 -7.02 -14.46 -6.49
C PRO A 290 -6.91 -13.34 -5.45
N GLU A 291 -8.01 -12.73 -5.04
CA GLU A 291 -8.09 -11.73 -3.97
C GLU A 291 -7.64 -12.30 -2.61
N LYS A 292 -8.04 -13.53 -2.28
CA LYS A 292 -7.64 -14.23 -1.05
C LYS A 292 -6.13 -14.48 -0.99
N PHE A 293 -5.49 -14.69 -2.15
CA PHE A 293 -4.06 -14.97 -2.28
C PHE A 293 -3.24 -13.75 -2.70
N HIS A 294 -3.84 -12.56 -2.69
CA HIS A 294 -3.10 -11.31 -2.92
C HIS A 294 -2.06 -11.07 -1.80
N GLY A 295 -2.48 -11.22 -0.53
CA GLY A 295 -1.60 -11.17 0.64
C GLY A 295 -2.10 -12.16 1.69
N ILE A 296 -1.59 -13.40 1.66
CA ILE A 296 -2.07 -14.49 2.50
C ILE A 296 -1.07 -14.84 3.61
N GLY A 297 -1.58 -15.21 4.80
CA GLY A 297 -0.79 -15.87 5.84
C GLY A 297 -0.50 -17.34 5.50
N PRO A 298 0.14 -18.11 6.41
CA PRO A 298 0.34 -19.55 6.22
C PRO A 298 -0.97 -20.29 5.94
N PHE A 299 -0.93 -21.23 4.98
CA PHE A 299 -2.11 -21.93 4.50
C PHE A 299 -1.80 -23.38 4.10
N ARG A 300 -2.82 -24.22 4.05
CA ARG A 300 -2.72 -25.62 3.57
C ARG A 300 -2.74 -25.65 2.05
N VAL A 301 -1.71 -26.24 1.43
CA VAL A 301 -1.55 -26.26 -0.03
C VAL A 301 -2.71 -26.96 -0.74
N GLU A 302 -3.25 -28.05 -0.15
CA GLU A 302 -4.29 -28.87 -0.77
C GLU A 302 -5.63 -28.14 -0.89
N THR A 303 -5.95 -27.25 0.06
CA THR A 303 -7.26 -26.60 0.16
C THR A 303 -7.20 -25.09 -0.05
N GLY A 304 -6.03 -24.47 0.10
CA GLY A 304 -5.87 -23.02 0.14
C GLY A 304 -6.46 -22.35 1.38
N GLU A 305 -6.84 -23.13 2.41
CA GLU A 305 -7.40 -22.57 3.63
C GLU A 305 -6.30 -22.17 4.63
N PRO A 306 -6.48 -21.04 5.36
CA PRO A 306 -5.51 -20.59 6.37
C PRO A 306 -5.25 -21.66 7.43
N GLU A 307 -4.00 -21.81 7.87
CA GLU A 307 -3.64 -22.70 8.98
C GLU A 307 -4.25 -22.20 10.30
N ASN A 308 -4.27 -20.89 10.50
CA ASN A 308 -4.83 -20.25 11.68
C ASN A 308 -6.06 -19.41 11.28
N PRO A 309 -7.28 -20.00 11.31
CA PRO A 309 -8.48 -19.25 11.01
C PRO A 309 -8.74 -18.20 12.09
N LYS A 310 -9.33 -17.07 11.65
CA LYS A 310 -9.70 -15.95 12.48
C LYS A 310 -10.64 -16.39 13.62
N LYS A 311 -10.24 -16.12 14.87
CA LYS A 311 -11.00 -16.55 16.07
C LYS A 311 -11.82 -15.42 16.70
N LYS A 312 -11.47 -14.15 16.47
CA LYS A 312 -12.12 -12.96 17.07
C LYS A 312 -12.42 -11.93 15.98
N ASP A 313 -13.37 -11.04 16.26
CA ASP A 313 -13.59 -9.86 15.41
C ASP A 313 -12.32 -9.01 15.34
N THR A 314 -12.02 -8.50 14.16
CA THR A 314 -10.95 -7.52 13.97
C THR A 314 -11.51 -6.09 14.13
N TYR A 315 -10.61 -5.10 14.28
CA TYR A 315 -11.03 -3.70 14.22
C TYR A 315 -11.78 -3.36 12.93
N THR A 316 -11.32 -3.90 11.80
CA THR A 316 -11.98 -3.79 10.48
C THR A 316 -13.42 -4.36 10.49
N ASP A 317 -13.68 -5.49 11.19
CA ASP A 317 -15.03 -6.03 11.32
C ASP A 317 -15.94 -5.16 12.19
N VAL A 318 -15.38 -4.59 13.25
CA VAL A 318 -16.12 -3.63 14.10
C VAL A 318 -16.50 -2.40 13.28
N PHE A 319 -15.56 -1.85 12.51
CA PHE A 319 -15.80 -0.72 11.61
C PHE A 319 -16.95 -1.04 10.63
N CYS A 320 -16.87 -2.16 9.92
CA CYS A 320 -17.91 -2.61 8.99
C CYS A 320 -19.29 -2.68 9.63
N LYS A 321 -19.38 -3.32 10.81
CA LYS A 321 -20.65 -3.46 11.54
C LYS A 321 -21.24 -2.11 11.92
N VAL A 322 -20.43 -1.20 12.43
CA VAL A 322 -20.89 0.15 12.85
C VAL A 322 -21.31 0.96 11.63
N MET A 323 -20.51 1.00 10.57
CA MET A 323 -20.84 1.71 9.34
C MET A 323 -22.18 1.23 8.74
N CYS A 324 -22.40 -0.08 8.67
CA CYS A 324 -23.68 -0.62 8.19
C CYS A 324 -24.88 -0.24 9.07
N ASN A 325 -24.68 -0.20 10.39
CA ASN A 325 -25.75 0.15 11.32
C ASN A 325 -26.10 1.65 11.29
N GLU A 326 -25.09 2.50 11.18
CA GLU A 326 -25.30 3.96 11.08
C GLU A 326 -25.88 4.34 9.71
N ALA A 327 -25.47 3.67 8.62
CA ALA A 327 -26.05 3.88 7.30
C ALA A 327 -27.55 3.51 7.20
N ALA A 328 -28.02 2.59 8.04
CA ALA A 328 -29.43 2.25 8.14
C ALA A 328 -30.29 3.39 8.75
N ARG A 329 -29.64 4.33 9.46
CA ARG A 329 -30.29 5.44 10.16
C ARG A 329 -29.99 6.81 9.55
N ASN A 330 -28.99 6.87 8.68
CA ASN A 330 -28.53 8.10 8.06
C ASN A 330 -28.36 7.90 6.55
N ASP A 331 -29.30 8.40 5.76
CA ASP A 331 -29.31 8.28 4.32
C ASP A 331 -28.21 9.13 3.64
N LYS A 332 -27.65 10.10 4.36
CA LYS A 332 -26.55 10.92 3.88
C LYS A 332 -25.17 10.30 4.10
N LEU A 333 -25.07 9.17 4.81
CA LEU A 333 -23.80 8.51 5.05
C LEU A 333 -23.35 7.76 3.79
N ALA A 334 -22.17 8.10 3.27
CA ALA A 334 -21.51 7.45 2.14
C ALA A 334 -20.14 6.90 2.52
N ALA A 335 -19.72 5.80 1.88
CA ALA A 335 -18.44 5.16 2.11
C ALA A 335 -17.58 5.20 0.83
N ILE A 336 -16.31 5.53 1.00
CA ILE A 336 -15.31 5.62 -0.08
C ILE A 336 -14.14 4.72 0.27
N THR A 337 -13.59 4.05 -0.73
CA THR A 337 -12.32 3.31 -0.63
C THR A 337 -11.49 3.47 -1.90
N ALA A 338 -10.20 3.18 -1.81
CA ALA A 338 -9.28 3.21 -2.94
C ALA A 338 -8.79 1.77 -3.24
N ALA A 339 -9.58 0.99 -3.97
CA ALA A 339 -9.34 -0.41 -4.35
C ALA A 339 -9.13 -1.38 -3.17
N MET A 340 -9.68 -1.08 -1.99
CA MET A 340 -9.44 -1.85 -0.75
C MET A 340 -10.74 -2.20 -0.01
N GLU A 341 -11.84 -2.51 -0.71
CA GLU A 341 -13.13 -2.76 -0.07
C GLU A 341 -13.12 -3.87 0.99
N ASP A 342 -12.44 -4.98 0.70
CA ASP A 342 -12.28 -6.09 1.65
C ASP A 342 -11.31 -5.72 2.78
N GLY A 343 -10.18 -5.12 2.42
CA GLY A 343 -9.13 -4.75 3.35
C GLY A 343 -9.56 -3.72 4.40
N THR A 344 -10.46 -2.82 4.05
CA THR A 344 -11.05 -1.80 4.94
C THR A 344 -12.39 -2.22 5.53
N GLY A 345 -12.92 -3.41 5.16
CA GLY A 345 -14.18 -3.94 5.67
C GLY A 345 -15.44 -3.35 5.02
N LEU A 346 -15.33 -2.64 3.90
CA LEU A 346 -16.46 -2.01 3.25
C LEU A 346 -17.26 -2.92 2.30
N ALA A 347 -16.82 -4.16 2.03
CA ALA A 347 -17.56 -5.12 1.21
C ALA A 347 -18.99 -5.38 1.74
N GLY A 348 -19.16 -5.45 3.08
CA GLY A 348 -20.47 -5.56 3.71
C GLY A 348 -21.35 -4.31 3.52
N PHE A 349 -20.75 -3.13 3.52
CA PHE A 349 -21.43 -1.86 3.24
C PHE A 349 -21.86 -1.79 1.77
N ARG A 350 -20.96 -2.06 0.82
CA ARG A 350 -21.25 -2.11 -0.62
C ARG A 350 -22.44 -3.01 -0.93
N LYS A 351 -22.47 -4.22 -0.33
CA LYS A 351 -23.57 -5.17 -0.55
C LYS A 351 -24.93 -4.64 -0.11
N LYS A 352 -24.98 -3.85 1.00
CA LYS A 352 -26.23 -3.31 1.56
C LYS A 352 -26.64 -1.98 0.97
N TYR A 353 -25.67 -1.14 0.62
CA TYR A 353 -25.88 0.25 0.20
C TYR A 353 -25.03 0.59 -1.04
N PRO A 354 -25.24 -0.11 -2.19
CA PRO A 354 -24.40 0.05 -3.37
C PRO A 354 -24.38 1.48 -3.92
N ASP A 355 -25.52 2.20 -3.85
CA ASP A 355 -25.62 3.58 -4.35
C ASP A 355 -24.92 4.63 -3.47
N ARG A 356 -24.43 4.23 -2.31
CA ARG A 356 -23.69 5.07 -1.35
C ARG A 356 -22.27 4.58 -1.10
N PHE A 357 -21.81 3.67 -1.93
CA PHE A 357 -20.46 3.13 -1.90
C PHE A 357 -19.70 3.52 -3.16
N PHE A 358 -18.48 4.03 -2.98
CA PHE A 358 -17.61 4.48 -4.05
C PHE A 358 -16.23 3.83 -3.90
N ASP A 359 -15.87 2.98 -4.87
CA ASP A 359 -14.48 2.57 -5.07
C ASP A 359 -13.90 3.41 -6.21
N VAL A 360 -12.85 4.16 -5.90
CA VAL A 360 -12.22 5.09 -6.85
C VAL A 360 -11.01 4.51 -7.57
N GLY A 361 -10.72 3.22 -7.36
CA GLY A 361 -9.47 2.62 -7.81
C GLY A 361 -8.29 3.02 -6.90
N ILE A 362 -7.05 2.76 -7.32
CA ILE A 362 -5.86 3.15 -6.54
C ILE A 362 -5.58 4.64 -6.78
N ALA A 363 -6.36 5.50 -6.14
CA ALA A 363 -6.35 6.95 -6.36
C ALA A 363 -6.75 7.70 -5.06
N GLU A 364 -5.88 7.66 -4.05
CA GLU A 364 -6.15 8.20 -2.72
C GLU A 364 -6.33 9.73 -2.74
N GLU A 365 -5.58 10.44 -3.56
CA GLU A 365 -5.70 11.89 -3.76
C GLU A 365 -7.09 12.25 -4.28
N HIS A 366 -7.55 11.53 -5.31
CA HIS A 366 -8.89 11.68 -5.86
C HIS A 366 -9.97 11.35 -4.81
N ALA A 367 -9.76 10.28 -4.01
CA ALA A 367 -10.70 9.88 -2.96
C ALA A 367 -10.97 11.01 -1.96
N VAL A 368 -9.92 11.71 -1.53
CA VAL A 368 -10.04 12.79 -0.54
C VAL A 368 -10.73 14.01 -1.14
N THR A 369 -10.34 14.46 -2.34
CA THR A 369 -11.02 15.58 -3.02
C THR A 369 -12.47 15.24 -3.37
N PHE A 370 -12.74 14.00 -3.80
CA PHE A 370 -14.10 13.50 -4.03
C PHE A 370 -14.94 13.50 -2.74
N ALA A 371 -14.35 13.07 -1.61
CA ALA A 371 -15.00 13.16 -0.30
C ALA A 371 -15.32 14.61 0.07
N ALA A 372 -14.39 15.54 -0.18
CA ALA A 372 -14.62 16.96 0.05
C ALA A 372 -15.81 17.48 -0.78
N GLY A 373 -15.90 17.10 -2.07
CA GLY A 373 -17.03 17.44 -2.93
C GLY A 373 -18.35 16.88 -2.42
N LEU A 374 -18.39 15.61 -1.96
CA LEU A 374 -19.58 15.02 -1.35
C LEU A 374 -19.99 15.76 -0.07
N ALA A 375 -19.04 16.13 0.78
CA ALA A 375 -19.30 16.87 2.02
C ALA A 375 -19.85 18.27 1.72
N ALA A 376 -19.26 19.01 0.79
CA ALA A 376 -19.77 20.29 0.34
C ALA A 376 -21.19 20.18 -0.28
N GLY A 377 -21.51 19.04 -0.90
CA GLY A 377 -22.86 18.70 -1.41
C GLY A 377 -23.85 18.23 -0.33
N GLY A 378 -23.47 18.25 0.98
CA GLY A 378 -24.35 17.90 2.10
C GLY A 378 -24.45 16.41 2.42
N ILE A 379 -23.50 15.60 1.94
CA ILE A 379 -23.34 14.18 2.28
C ILE A 379 -22.31 14.06 3.43
N LYS A 380 -22.40 13.01 4.23
CA LYS A 380 -21.38 12.65 5.24
C LYS A 380 -20.49 11.53 4.68
N PRO A 381 -19.38 11.85 4.03
CA PRO A 381 -18.47 10.85 3.49
C PRO A 381 -17.56 10.28 4.56
N VAL A 382 -17.31 8.97 4.47
CA VAL A 382 -16.29 8.24 5.22
C VAL A 382 -15.32 7.62 4.25
N PHE A 383 -14.08 8.10 4.24
CA PHE A 383 -13.01 7.51 3.47
C PHE A 383 -12.22 6.51 4.31
N ALA A 384 -12.30 5.22 3.96
CA ALA A 384 -11.59 4.15 4.62
C ALA A 384 -10.33 3.77 3.82
N VAL A 385 -9.18 3.88 4.47
CA VAL A 385 -7.87 3.75 3.83
C VAL A 385 -6.82 3.26 4.83
N TYR A 386 -5.76 2.61 4.35
CA TYR A 386 -4.62 2.26 5.21
C TYR A 386 -3.79 3.48 5.56
N SER A 387 -3.29 3.54 6.80
CA SER A 387 -2.50 4.65 7.31
C SER A 387 -1.35 5.04 6.38
N SER A 388 -0.55 4.07 5.92
CA SER A 388 0.57 4.33 5.02
C SER A 388 0.16 4.85 3.63
N PHE A 389 -1.03 4.49 3.13
CA PHE A 389 -1.51 4.94 1.83
C PHE A 389 -2.18 6.32 1.89
N LEU A 390 -2.76 6.68 3.04
CA LEU A 390 -3.32 8.03 3.25
C LEU A 390 -2.27 9.14 3.10
N GLN A 391 -0.99 8.83 3.28
CA GLN A 391 0.12 9.77 3.07
C GLN A 391 0.08 10.45 1.69
N ARG A 392 -0.40 9.75 0.64
CA ARG A 392 -0.52 10.33 -0.71
C ARG A 392 -1.46 11.52 -0.80
N ALA A 393 -2.49 11.52 0.02
CA ALA A 393 -3.52 12.55 -0.01
C ALA A 393 -3.32 13.64 1.04
N TYR A 394 -2.09 13.83 1.52
CA TYR A 394 -1.78 14.81 2.56
C TYR A 394 -2.15 16.24 2.15
N ASP A 395 -1.80 16.65 0.92
CA ASP A 395 -2.17 17.95 0.38
C ASP A 395 -3.70 18.12 0.31
N GLN A 396 -4.42 17.13 -0.21
CA GLN A 396 -5.88 17.18 -0.35
C GLN A 396 -6.59 17.23 1.00
N MET A 397 -6.03 16.58 2.03
CA MET A 397 -6.56 16.70 3.40
C MET A 397 -6.41 18.14 3.94
N ILE A 398 -5.28 18.81 3.66
CA ILE A 398 -5.03 20.19 4.08
C ILE A 398 -5.92 21.14 3.28
N HIS A 399 -5.81 21.12 1.95
CA HIS A 399 -6.36 22.13 1.04
C HIS A 399 -7.86 21.91 0.80
N ASP A 400 -8.26 20.69 0.43
CA ASP A 400 -9.63 20.45 -0.03
C ASP A 400 -10.61 20.18 1.12
N VAL A 401 -10.13 19.62 2.24
CA VAL A 401 -10.97 19.25 3.38
C VAL A 401 -10.82 20.20 4.55
N ALA A 402 -9.63 20.30 5.16
CA ALA A 402 -9.45 20.97 6.43
C ALA A 402 -9.49 22.50 6.32
N LEU A 403 -8.96 23.08 5.25
CA LEU A 403 -9.04 24.53 4.99
C LEU A 403 -10.51 25.01 4.94
N GLN A 404 -11.38 24.19 4.37
CA GLN A 404 -12.82 24.46 4.24
C GLN A 404 -13.65 23.95 5.44
N ASN A 405 -13.00 23.31 6.41
CA ASN A 405 -13.62 22.67 7.57
C ASN A 405 -14.76 21.69 7.21
N LEU A 406 -14.58 20.93 6.11
CA LEU A 406 -15.63 20.02 5.63
C LEU A 406 -15.75 18.77 6.49
N PRO A 407 -16.97 18.26 6.74
CA PRO A 407 -17.23 17.15 7.65
C PRO A 407 -16.90 15.78 7.02
N VAL A 408 -15.65 15.58 6.63
CA VAL A 408 -15.12 14.32 6.13
C VAL A 408 -14.57 13.49 7.27
N MET A 409 -14.97 12.21 7.35
CA MET A 409 -14.39 11.26 8.30
C MET A 409 -13.38 10.36 7.58
N PHE A 410 -12.16 10.31 8.11
CA PHE A 410 -11.10 9.40 7.69
C PHE A 410 -11.04 8.19 8.64
N ALA A 411 -11.37 7.02 8.14
CA ALA A 411 -11.19 5.75 8.86
C ALA A 411 -9.82 5.17 8.50
N VAL A 412 -8.83 5.44 9.36
CA VAL A 412 -7.42 5.15 9.11
C VAL A 412 -7.08 3.78 9.69
N ASP A 413 -7.19 2.76 8.86
CA ASP A 413 -6.90 1.36 9.21
C ASP A 413 -5.38 1.07 9.11
N ARG A 414 -4.87 0.05 9.78
CA ARG A 414 -3.45 -0.34 9.83
C ARG A 414 -2.55 0.75 10.42
N ALA A 415 -3.03 1.49 11.41
CA ALA A 415 -2.21 2.44 12.15
C ALA A 415 -1.22 1.71 13.07
N GLY A 416 -0.02 2.28 13.25
CA GLY A 416 1.06 1.68 14.00
C GLY A 416 1.83 0.61 13.22
N LEU A 417 2.47 -0.30 13.91
CA LEU A 417 3.23 -1.39 13.32
C LEU A 417 2.28 -2.44 12.72
N VAL A 418 2.45 -2.72 11.43
CA VAL A 418 1.66 -3.73 10.72
C VAL A 418 2.44 -5.02 10.43
N GLY A 419 3.74 -4.97 10.57
CA GLY A 419 4.64 -6.12 10.64
C GLY A 419 5.24 -6.52 9.30
N ASN A 420 4.72 -7.58 8.69
CA ASN A 420 5.43 -8.37 7.68
C ASN A 420 5.73 -7.67 6.34
N ASP A 421 5.08 -6.55 6.04
CA ASP A 421 5.30 -5.79 4.80
C ASP A 421 6.32 -4.65 4.96
N GLY A 422 6.78 -4.41 6.19
CA GLY A 422 7.92 -3.55 6.50
C GLY A 422 7.71 -2.06 6.26
N GLU A 423 8.80 -1.37 6.00
CA GLU A 423 8.93 0.09 6.00
C GLU A 423 7.91 0.79 5.12
N THR A 424 7.51 0.17 4.02
CA THR A 424 6.55 0.74 3.06
C THR A 424 5.09 0.67 3.52
N HIS A 425 4.80 -0.16 4.53
CA HIS A 425 3.42 -0.40 4.98
C HIS A 425 3.18 -0.08 6.46
N GLN A 426 4.23 0.18 7.25
CA GLN A 426 4.07 0.59 8.65
C GLN A 426 3.29 1.91 8.73
N GLY A 427 2.22 1.94 9.52
CA GLY A 427 1.36 3.12 9.74
C GLY A 427 1.85 3.97 10.90
N ILE A 428 3.12 4.39 10.86
CA ILE A 428 3.83 5.00 12.00
C ILE A 428 4.02 6.51 11.89
N PHE A 429 3.48 7.14 10.85
CA PHE A 429 3.64 8.57 10.60
C PHE A 429 2.33 9.35 10.74
N ASP A 430 1.19 8.67 10.88
CA ASP A 430 -0.13 9.28 10.77
C ASP A 430 -0.44 10.27 11.92
N LEU A 431 -0.04 9.98 13.16
CA LEU A 431 -0.20 10.95 14.25
C LEU A 431 0.57 12.24 13.98
N SER A 432 1.80 12.11 13.45
CA SER A 432 2.64 13.26 13.14
C SER A 432 2.04 14.13 12.05
N TYR A 433 1.76 13.59 10.85
CA TYR A 433 1.29 14.42 9.75
C TYR A 433 -0.17 14.90 9.91
N LEU A 434 -1.05 14.12 10.55
CA LEU A 434 -2.41 14.56 10.83
C LEU A 434 -2.47 15.68 11.87
N SER A 435 -1.57 15.66 12.84
CA SER A 435 -1.50 16.68 13.89
C SER A 435 -1.07 18.06 13.35
N THR A 436 -0.35 18.13 12.23
CA THR A 436 0.03 19.41 11.59
C THR A 436 -1.14 20.11 10.91
N ILE A 437 -2.24 19.40 10.59
CA ILE A 437 -3.35 19.93 9.80
C ILE A 437 -4.30 20.74 10.71
N PRO A 438 -4.49 22.07 10.49
CA PRO A 438 -5.49 22.84 11.23
C PRO A 438 -6.90 22.25 11.05
N ASN A 439 -7.78 22.45 12.04
CA ASN A 439 -9.16 21.95 12.09
C ASN A 439 -9.30 20.40 12.15
N MET A 440 -8.26 19.64 11.84
CA MET A 440 -8.30 18.17 11.90
C MET A 440 -8.42 17.69 13.35
N VAL A 441 -9.42 16.86 13.61
CA VAL A 441 -9.56 16.11 14.88
C VAL A 441 -8.97 14.72 14.69
N VAL A 442 -8.12 14.27 15.63
CA VAL A 442 -7.45 12.96 15.54
C VAL A 442 -7.76 12.12 16.78
N LEU A 443 -8.36 10.95 16.58
CA LEU A 443 -8.73 10.01 17.63
C LEU A 443 -8.05 8.65 17.45
N SER A 444 -7.83 7.98 18.59
CA SER A 444 -7.29 6.62 18.61
C SER A 444 -7.97 5.77 19.68
N PRO A 445 -8.77 4.74 19.33
CA PRO A 445 -9.52 3.94 20.29
C PRO A 445 -8.63 2.89 20.97
N LYS A 446 -8.85 2.66 22.27
CA LYS A 446 -8.16 1.64 23.06
C LYS A 446 -8.70 0.22 22.82
N HIS A 447 -10.01 0.08 22.53
CA HIS A 447 -10.66 -1.21 22.35
C HIS A 447 -11.86 -1.12 21.39
N LYS A 448 -12.46 -2.28 21.03
CA LYS A 448 -13.53 -2.38 20.02
C LYS A 448 -14.77 -1.52 20.29
N TRP A 449 -15.15 -1.36 21.56
CA TRP A 449 -16.33 -0.56 21.93
C TRP A 449 -16.05 0.94 21.76
N GLU A 450 -14.87 1.39 22.16
CA GLU A 450 -14.48 2.78 21.96
C GLU A 450 -14.34 3.12 20.48
N LEU A 451 -13.82 2.19 19.63
CA LEU A 451 -13.85 2.37 18.17
C LEU A 451 -15.27 2.60 17.67
N ALA A 452 -16.23 1.78 18.13
CA ALA A 452 -17.63 1.94 17.74
C ALA A 452 -18.21 3.31 18.16
N ASP A 453 -17.88 3.77 19.36
CA ASP A 453 -18.35 5.06 19.87
C ASP A 453 -17.65 6.24 19.17
N MET A 454 -16.35 6.12 18.85
CA MET A 454 -15.61 7.12 18.06
C MET A 454 -16.11 7.23 16.61
N ILE A 455 -16.49 6.11 15.98
CA ILE A 455 -17.10 6.16 14.63
C ILE A 455 -18.42 6.94 14.67
N ARG A 456 -19.28 6.70 15.66
CA ARG A 456 -20.53 7.47 15.84
C ARG A 456 -20.25 8.94 16.08
N PHE A 457 -19.25 9.24 16.94
CA PHE A 457 -18.79 10.61 17.16
C PHE A 457 -18.34 11.24 15.85
N GLY A 458 -17.48 10.57 15.06
CA GLY A 458 -16.97 11.09 13.79
C GLY A 458 -18.05 11.30 12.73
N ILE A 459 -19.07 10.43 12.68
CA ILE A 459 -20.24 10.63 11.80
C ILE A 459 -21.05 11.86 12.20
N ALA A 460 -21.19 12.13 13.51
CA ALA A 460 -21.96 13.27 14.02
C ALA A 460 -21.16 14.58 14.04
N TYR A 461 -19.82 14.52 13.98
CA TYR A 461 -18.96 15.71 14.08
C TYR A 461 -19.02 16.55 12.81
N ASP A 462 -19.19 17.87 12.98
CA ASP A 462 -19.28 18.85 11.88
C ASP A 462 -17.91 19.47 11.58
N GLY A 463 -17.01 18.67 11.05
CA GLY A 463 -15.64 19.03 10.67
C GLY A 463 -14.82 17.80 10.28
N PRO A 464 -13.55 17.99 9.87
CA PRO A 464 -12.68 16.90 9.50
C PRO A 464 -12.23 16.10 10.72
N VAL A 465 -12.34 14.77 10.63
CA VAL A 465 -11.99 13.86 11.73
C VAL A 465 -11.31 12.60 11.22
N ALA A 466 -10.19 12.24 11.81
CA ALA A 466 -9.46 11.02 11.56
C ALA A 466 -9.55 10.09 12.79
N ILE A 467 -9.94 8.83 12.57
CA ILE A 467 -9.98 7.78 13.58
C ILE A 467 -9.00 6.70 13.14
N ARG A 468 -7.89 6.57 13.88
CA ARG A 468 -6.84 5.59 13.56
C ARG A 468 -6.94 4.35 14.43
N TYR A 469 -6.87 3.18 13.83
CA TYR A 469 -6.94 1.89 14.53
C TYR A 469 -6.02 0.85 13.88
N PRO A 470 -5.51 -0.14 14.67
CA PRO A 470 -4.49 -1.07 14.21
C PRO A 470 -5.07 -2.21 13.37
N ARG A 471 -4.17 -2.93 12.70
CA ARG A 471 -4.45 -4.23 12.10
C ARG A 471 -4.64 -5.30 13.16
N GLY A 472 -5.54 -6.25 12.94
CA GLY A 472 -5.64 -7.47 13.74
C GLY A 472 -6.87 -7.56 14.63
N SER A 473 -6.80 -8.45 15.62
CA SER A 473 -7.92 -8.72 16.53
C SER A 473 -8.26 -7.49 17.36
N ALA A 474 -9.54 -7.14 17.41
CA ALA A 474 -9.98 -6.03 18.23
C ALA A 474 -9.86 -6.36 19.73
N CYS A 475 -9.23 -5.44 20.48
CA CYS A 475 -9.09 -5.57 21.91
C CYS A 475 -10.49 -5.61 22.57
N ASP A 476 -10.71 -6.61 23.42
CA ASP A 476 -11.95 -6.81 24.18
C ASP A 476 -11.70 -6.86 25.71
N ALA A 477 -10.54 -6.36 26.14
CA ALA A 477 -10.19 -6.23 27.55
C ALA A 477 -10.91 -5.05 28.20
N CYS A 478 -11.15 -5.17 29.51
CA CYS A 478 -11.66 -4.13 30.39
C CYS A 478 -12.91 -3.40 29.85
N PRO A 479 -14.02 -4.11 29.59
CA PRO A 479 -15.27 -3.52 29.06
C PRO A 479 -15.90 -2.48 29.98
N GLU A 480 -15.50 -2.46 31.25
CA GLU A 480 -15.92 -1.48 32.26
C GLU A 480 -15.40 -0.07 31.97
N PHE A 481 -14.26 0.07 31.31
CA PHE A 481 -13.75 1.38 30.91
C PHE A 481 -14.40 1.85 29.61
N ARG A 482 -15.61 2.33 29.73
CA ARG A 482 -16.42 2.82 28.61
C ARG A 482 -17.18 4.10 28.97
N SER A 483 -16.45 5.18 29.16
CA SER A 483 -17.06 6.49 29.31
C SER A 483 -17.44 7.09 27.94
N PRO A 484 -18.43 7.98 27.85
CA PRO A 484 -18.80 8.66 26.62
C PRO A 484 -17.60 9.37 25.96
N VAL A 485 -17.56 9.36 24.63
CA VAL A 485 -16.57 10.14 23.86
C VAL A 485 -17.02 11.60 23.84
N VAL A 486 -16.30 12.46 24.55
CA VAL A 486 -16.53 13.90 24.60
C VAL A 486 -15.39 14.61 23.88
N TYR A 487 -15.70 15.59 23.04
CA TYR A 487 -14.73 16.33 22.23
C TYR A 487 -13.57 16.87 23.09
N GLY A 488 -12.35 16.52 22.69
CA GLY A 488 -11.12 16.98 23.33
C GLY A 488 -10.89 16.46 24.75
N LYS A 489 -11.61 15.42 25.20
CA LYS A 489 -11.45 14.88 26.55
C LYS A 489 -10.82 13.48 26.55
N SER A 490 -9.81 13.35 27.40
CA SER A 490 -9.15 12.10 27.78
C SER A 490 -10.03 11.29 28.74
N GLU A 491 -9.62 10.06 29.04
CA GLU A 491 -10.28 9.21 30.03
C GLU A 491 -9.29 8.75 31.09
N MET A 492 -9.51 9.16 32.34
CA MET A 492 -8.81 8.66 33.49
C MET A 492 -9.29 7.24 33.81
N LEU A 493 -8.39 6.24 33.70
CA LEU A 493 -8.71 4.84 34.01
C LEU A 493 -8.38 4.50 35.46
N TYR A 494 -7.24 4.96 35.94
CA TYR A 494 -6.79 4.81 37.31
C TYR A 494 -6.14 6.11 37.77
N GLU A 495 -6.53 6.60 38.92
CA GLU A 495 -5.98 7.82 39.52
C GLU A 495 -5.14 7.44 40.73
N GLU A 496 -3.88 7.78 40.70
CA GLU A 496 -2.90 7.59 41.78
C GLU A 496 -1.98 8.84 41.82
N ARG A 497 -0.75 8.70 42.28
CA ARG A 497 0.23 9.79 42.37
C ARG A 497 1.57 9.36 41.75
N GLU A 498 2.55 10.23 41.77
CA GLU A 498 3.95 10.00 41.40
C GLU A 498 4.18 9.90 39.88
N ILE A 499 3.68 8.87 39.20
CA ILE A 499 3.87 8.62 37.78
C ILE A 499 2.52 8.67 37.08
N ALA A 500 2.40 9.47 36.03
CA ALA A 500 1.24 9.44 35.14
C ALA A 500 1.63 8.84 33.80
N VAL A 501 0.97 7.77 33.38
CA VAL A 501 1.14 7.14 32.06
C VAL A 501 -0.04 7.52 31.20
N ILE A 502 0.21 8.20 30.08
CA ILE A 502 -0.78 8.57 29.06
C ILE A 502 -0.50 7.74 27.81
N PHE A 503 -1.41 6.87 27.43
CA PHE A 503 -1.24 6.03 26.26
C PHE A 503 -2.18 6.44 25.12
N VAL A 504 -1.76 6.15 23.88
CA VAL A 504 -2.51 6.41 22.66
C VAL A 504 -3.10 5.10 22.12
N GLY A 505 -4.42 4.98 22.13
CA GLY A 505 -5.18 3.97 21.42
C GLY A 505 -4.80 2.53 21.78
N HIS A 506 -4.40 1.77 20.77
CA HIS A 506 -4.16 0.33 20.89
C HIS A 506 -2.95 -0.07 21.78
N MET A 507 -2.14 0.91 22.23
CA MET A 507 -1.13 0.66 23.26
C MET A 507 -1.72 0.39 24.64
N PHE A 508 -3.04 0.25 24.74
CA PHE A 508 -3.79 0.02 25.96
C PHE A 508 -3.35 -1.23 26.72
N GLY A 509 -3.17 -2.35 26.02
CA GLY A 509 -2.76 -3.61 26.64
C GLY A 509 -1.37 -3.51 27.30
N GLU A 510 -0.42 -2.95 26.56
CA GLU A 510 0.94 -2.71 27.02
C GLU A 510 0.97 -1.71 28.20
N ALA A 511 0.21 -0.63 28.12
CA ALA A 511 0.12 0.37 29.17
C ALA A 511 -0.50 -0.17 30.47
N LEU A 512 -1.49 -1.06 30.40
CA LEU A 512 -2.05 -1.77 31.55
C LEU A 512 -0.99 -2.66 32.23
N GLU A 513 -0.22 -3.41 31.46
CA GLU A 513 0.78 -4.30 32.00
C GLU A 513 2.00 -3.52 32.56
N VAL A 514 2.40 -2.41 31.92
CA VAL A 514 3.40 -1.47 32.46
C VAL A 514 2.95 -0.94 33.82
N ARG A 515 1.70 -0.47 33.92
CA ARG A 515 1.15 -0.01 35.21
C ARG A 515 1.19 -1.10 36.27
N LYS A 516 0.82 -2.33 35.92
CA LYS A 516 0.82 -3.46 36.85
C LYS A 516 2.23 -3.76 37.35
N GLN A 517 3.24 -3.82 36.46
CA GLN A 517 4.64 -4.05 36.85
C GLN A 517 5.22 -2.91 37.71
N LEU A 518 4.85 -1.66 37.42
CA LEU A 518 5.21 -0.52 38.28
C LEU A 518 4.63 -0.67 39.67
N LYS A 519 3.37 -1.06 39.82
CA LYS A 519 2.72 -1.29 41.11
C LYS A 519 3.36 -2.45 41.89
N GLU A 520 3.66 -3.55 41.22
CA GLU A 520 4.36 -4.68 41.83
C GLU A 520 5.77 -4.28 42.34
N ALA A 521 6.38 -3.29 41.70
CA ALA A 521 7.64 -2.69 42.13
C ALA A 521 7.50 -1.59 43.20
N GLY A 522 6.26 -1.30 43.65
CA GLY A 522 5.98 -0.35 44.73
C GLY A 522 5.75 1.09 44.32
N TYR A 523 5.60 1.37 43.01
CA TYR A 523 5.31 2.72 42.49
C TYR A 523 3.79 2.95 42.33
N HIS A 524 3.35 4.19 42.58
CA HIS A 524 1.99 4.61 42.32
C HIS A 524 1.88 5.16 40.89
N CYS A 525 0.96 4.63 40.10
CA CYS A 525 0.86 4.91 38.68
C CYS A 525 -0.57 5.21 38.24
N THR A 526 -0.81 6.47 37.92
CA THR A 526 -2.01 6.93 37.20
C THR A 526 -1.97 6.43 35.76
N LEU A 527 -3.13 6.03 35.21
CA LEU A 527 -3.26 5.60 33.82
C LEU A 527 -4.37 6.38 33.10
N VAL A 528 -3.99 7.03 32.00
CA VAL A 528 -4.88 7.88 31.19
C VAL A 528 -4.89 7.40 29.75
N ASN A 529 -6.09 7.23 29.19
CA ASN A 529 -6.30 7.05 27.76
C ASN A 529 -6.42 8.43 27.10
N ALA A 530 -5.49 8.77 26.23
CA ALA A 530 -5.49 10.05 25.53
C ALA A 530 -6.75 10.28 24.69
N ARG A 531 -7.31 9.24 24.07
CA ARG A 531 -8.45 9.31 23.13
C ARG A 531 -8.23 10.25 21.95
N PHE A 532 -8.11 11.55 22.26
CA PHE A 532 -7.81 12.60 21.31
C PHE A 532 -6.31 12.88 21.30
N VAL A 533 -5.70 12.68 20.16
CA VAL A 533 -4.32 13.12 19.89
C VAL A 533 -4.35 14.62 19.55
N LYS A 534 -5.42 15.05 18.88
CA LYS A 534 -5.71 16.44 18.58
C LYS A 534 -7.23 16.68 18.63
N PRO A 535 -7.71 17.70 19.39
CA PRO A 535 -6.92 18.55 20.29
C PRO A 535 -6.42 17.77 21.51
N LEU A 536 -5.34 18.27 22.15
CA LEU A 536 -4.92 17.80 23.47
C LEU A 536 -5.95 18.15 24.53
N ASP A 537 -6.14 17.27 25.51
CA ASP A 537 -6.90 17.58 26.73
C ASP A 537 -6.01 18.31 27.73
N THR A 538 -5.97 19.63 27.59
CA THR A 538 -5.12 20.50 28.41
C THR A 538 -5.54 20.52 29.87
N GLU A 539 -6.83 20.39 30.18
CA GLU A 539 -7.34 20.29 31.57
C GLU A 539 -6.82 19.03 32.25
N MET A 540 -6.81 17.90 31.54
CA MET A 540 -6.23 16.65 32.05
C MET A 540 -4.72 16.80 32.30
N LEU A 541 -3.99 17.42 31.37
CA LEU A 541 -2.55 17.64 31.50
C LEU A 541 -2.24 18.54 32.72
N ASP A 542 -2.97 19.64 32.89
CA ASP A 542 -2.84 20.53 34.05
C ASP A 542 -3.11 19.77 35.37
N HIS A 543 -4.18 19.00 35.44
CA HIS A 543 -4.51 18.16 36.61
C HIS A 543 -3.40 17.16 36.92
N LEU A 544 -2.81 16.52 35.91
CA LEU A 544 -1.73 15.56 36.11
C LEU A 544 -0.46 16.24 36.66
N THR A 545 -0.14 17.44 36.23
CA THR A 545 1.08 18.16 36.68
C THR A 545 1.03 18.56 38.15
N GLU A 546 -0.17 18.72 38.73
CA GLU A 546 -0.34 19.04 40.16
C GLU A 546 0.09 17.89 41.10
N GLN A 547 0.00 16.65 40.64
CA GLN A 547 0.15 15.47 41.49
C GLN A 547 1.28 14.50 41.07
N HIS A 548 1.86 14.71 39.88
CA HIS A 548 2.83 13.78 39.30
C HIS A 548 4.15 14.48 38.97
N LYS A 549 5.25 13.88 39.38
CA LYS A 549 6.61 14.35 39.03
C LYS A 549 7.05 13.88 37.64
N LEU A 550 6.52 12.74 37.20
CA LEU A 550 6.85 12.13 35.93
C LEU A 550 5.58 11.89 35.12
N ILE A 551 5.54 12.45 33.91
CA ILE A 551 4.52 12.17 32.90
C ILE A 551 5.16 11.33 31.81
N VAL A 552 4.58 10.18 31.52
CA VAL A 552 5.04 9.24 30.49
C VAL A 552 4.01 9.18 29.38
N THR A 553 4.40 9.37 28.12
CA THR A 553 3.53 9.14 26.98
C THR A 553 3.93 7.85 26.27
N ILE A 554 2.93 7.04 25.87
CA ILE A 554 3.14 5.78 25.11
C ILE A 554 2.36 5.85 23.82
N GLU A 555 3.07 5.79 22.68
CA GLU A 555 2.49 5.85 21.35
C GLU A 555 3.22 4.95 20.35
N GLU A 556 2.49 4.31 19.45
CA GLU A 556 3.06 3.55 18.33
C GLU A 556 3.05 4.43 17.07
N ASN A 557 3.90 5.44 17.11
CA ASN A 557 4.19 6.43 16.07
C ASN A 557 5.65 6.84 16.19
N VAL A 558 6.26 7.34 15.13
CA VAL A 558 7.59 7.97 15.23
C VAL A 558 7.55 9.12 16.23
N ARG A 559 8.65 9.30 16.96
CA ARG A 559 8.74 10.33 17.98
C ARG A 559 8.49 11.73 17.42
N SER A 560 9.11 12.01 16.27
CA SER A 560 9.06 13.32 15.63
C SER A 560 7.64 13.74 15.23
N GLY A 561 7.14 14.83 15.77
CA GLY A 561 5.79 15.34 15.59
C GLY A 561 4.69 14.48 16.20
N GLY A 562 5.03 13.51 17.05
CA GLY A 562 4.10 12.61 17.71
C GLY A 562 3.37 13.24 18.91
N PHE A 563 2.50 12.46 19.52
CA PHE A 563 1.69 12.89 20.68
C PHE A 563 2.56 13.34 21.87
N GLY A 564 3.63 12.60 22.18
CA GLY A 564 4.51 12.92 23.31
C GLY A 564 5.25 14.25 23.15
N GLU A 565 5.61 14.63 21.91
CA GLU A 565 6.21 15.94 21.65
C GLU A 565 5.20 17.08 21.86
N HIS A 566 3.95 16.90 21.42
CA HIS A 566 2.90 17.89 21.64
C HIS A 566 2.57 18.06 23.14
N VAL A 567 2.54 16.96 23.91
CA VAL A 567 2.39 17.03 25.37
C VAL A 567 3.57 17.79 25.98
N THR A 568 4.79 17.49 25.56
CA THR A 568 5.99 18.16 26.06
C THR A 568 5.98 19.65 25.75
N GLU A 569 5.62 20.05 24.52
CA GLU A 569 5.48 21.45 24.12
C GLU A 569 4.48 22.18 24.99
N TYR A 570 3.30 21.57 25.19
CA TYR A 570 2.26 22.17 26.06
C TYR A 570 2.78 22.42 27.48
N LEU A 571 3.38 21.42 28.11
CA LEU A 571 3.86 21.50 29.49
C LEU A 571 5.02 22.50 29.63
N MET A 572 5.93 22.56 28.68
CA MET A 572 7.00 23.59 28.66
C MET A 572 6.41 25.00 28.53
N ARG A 573 5.44 25.19 27.66
CA ARG A 573 4.79 26.48 27.41
C ARG A 573 4.00 26.99 28.64
N THR A 574 3.41 26.07 29.40
CA THR A 574 2.67 26.41 30.64
C THR A 574 3.56 26.52 31.88
N GLY A 575 4.87 26.27 31.75
CA GLY A 575 5.84 26.38 32.83
C GLY A 575 5.74 25.25 33.86
N SER A 576 5.31 24.05 33.45
CA SER A 576 5.26 22.87 34.31
C SER A 576 6.66 22.35 34.65
N ASP A 577 6.90 22.01 35.93
CA ASP A 577 8.11 21.36 36.39
C ASP A 577 8.11 19.82 36.23
N ALA A 578 6.99 19.24 35.77
CA ALA A 578 6.87 17.80 35.58
C ALA A 578 7.83 17.30 34.50
N ARG A 579 8.60 16.26 34.84
CA ARG A 579 9.46 15.60 33.85
C ARG A 579 8.63 14.81 32.85
N VAL A 580 8.99 14.89 31.56
CA VAL A 580 8.29 14.12 30.52
C VAL A 580 9.21 13.04 29.97
N GLN A 581 8.67 11.82 29.84
CA GLN A 581 9.30 10.70 29.15
C GLN A 581 8.42 10.26 27.98
N ILE A 582 8.96 10.38 26.77
CA ILE A 582 8.28 9.94 25.55
C ILE A 582 8.73 8.50 25.23
N LEU A 583 7.79 7.56 25.20
CA LEU A 583 7.96 6.20 24.72
C LEU A 583 7.24 6.10 23.37
N ALA A 584 8.02 6.20 22.29
CA ALA A 584 7.60 6.24 20.91
C ALA A 584 8.59 5.46 20.04
N LEU A 585 8.22 5.21 18.79
CA LEU A 585 9.14 4.63 17.82
C LEU A 585 10.30 5.60 17.52
N PRO A 586 11.51 5.09 17.25
CA PRO A 586 12.65 5.92 16.88
C PRO A 586 12.39 6.63 15.54
N ASP A 587 13.18 7.68 15.27
CA ASP A 587 13.17 8.39 13.99
C ASP A 587 13.94 7.59 12.92
N GLU A 588 13.41 6.40 12.60
CA GLU A 588 13.99 5.43 11.69
C GLU A 588 12.88 4.67 10.94
N TYR A 589 13.21 4.13 9.76
CA TYR A 589 12.33 3.20 9.07
C TYR A 589 12.35 1.83 9.73
N ILE A 590 11.20 1.35 10.18
CA ILE A 590 11.08 0.05 10.86
C ILE A 590 10.91 -1.07 9.84
N GLU A 591 11.84 -2.01 9.84
CA GLU A 591 11.87 -3.16 8.94
C GLU A 591 10.63 -4.08 9.10
N HIS A 592 10.54 -5.07 8.20
CA HIS A 592 9.51 -6.10 8.28
C HIS A 592 9.78 -7.12 9.40
N GLY A 593 8.72 -7.65 9.99
CA GLY A 593 8.82 -8.65 11.05
C GLY A 593 7.50 -8.87 11.79
N ASN A 594 7.51 -9.75 12.78
CA ASN A 594 6.40 -9.89 13.71
C ASN A 594 6.31 -8.62 14.60
N VAL A 595 5.12 -8.11 14.84
CA VAL A 595 4.89 -6.87 15.61
C VAL A 595 5.50 -6.94 17.02
N GLU A 596 5.41 -8.09 17.71
CA GLU A 596 5.99 -8.27 19.04
C GLU A 596 7.52 -8.16 19.01
N VAL A 597 8.16 -8.72 17.98
CA VAL A 597 9.62 -8.59 17.77
C VAL A 597 9.97 -7.13 17.50
N LEU A 598 9.22 -6.45 16.61
CA LEU A 598 9.46 -5.05 16.27
C LEU A 598 9.30 -4.12 17.47
N ARG A 599 8.30 -4.35 18.34
CA ARG A 599 8.14 -3.60 19.59
C ARG A 599 9.33 -3.79 20.53
N LYS A 600 9.85 -5.01 20.62
CA LYS A 600 11.04 -5.29 21.43
C LYS A 600 12.29 -4.58 20.89
N GLU A 601 12.52 -4.65 19.59
CA GLU A 601 13.65 -3.99 18.93
C GLU A 601 13.58 -2.46 19.05
N THR A 602 12.37 -1.89 19.04
CA THR A 602 12.16 -0.43 19.19
C THR A 602 12.01 0.02 20.64
N GLY A 603 11.99 -0.92 21.59
CA GLY A 603 11.87 -0.64 23.02
C GLY A 603 10.51 -0.15 23.47
N LEU A 604 9.45 -0.59 22.76
CA LEU A 604 8.03 -0.42 23.12
C LEU A 604 7.39 -1.71 23.68
N ASP A 605 8.19 -2.71 24.02
CA ASP A 605 7.76 -3.84 24.82
C ASP A 605 7.62 -3.46 26.32
N VAL A 606 6.80 -4.20 27.05
CA VAL A 606 6.41 -3.89 28.43
C VAL A 606 7.62 -3.84 29.38
N GLU A 607 8.54 -4.80 29.27
CA GLU A 607 9.73 -4.88 30.14
C GLU A 607 10.63 -3.67 29.93
N THR A 608 10.93 -3.35 28.67
CA THR A 608 11.80 -2.22 28.34
C THR A 608 11.17 -0.88 28.75
N MET A 609 9.87 -0.70 28.49
CA MET A 609 9.16 0.51 28.90
C MET A 609 9.16 0.67 30.42
N THR A 610 8.81 -0.39 31.17
CA THR A 610 8.81 -0.37 32.64
C THR A 610 10.20 -0.04 33.20
N ALA A 611 11.26 -0.65 32.66
CA ALA A 611 12.64 -0.39 33.11
C ALA A 611 13.05 1.08 32.83
N LYS A 612 12.73 1.63 31.66
CA LYS A 612 13.00 3.03 31.31
C LYS A 612 12.28 4.00 32.28
N ILE A 613 11.01 3.75 32.57
CA ILE A 613 10.20 4.58 33.50
C ILE A 613 10.81 4.57 34.89
N ARG A 614 11.09 3.40 35.45
CA ARG A 614 11.71 3.25 36.79
C ARG A 614 13.05 3.98 36.87
N LYS A 615 13.94 3.71 35.90
CA LYS A 615 15.26 4.34 35.85
C LYS A 615 15.19 5.87 35.88
N LEU A 616 14.24 6.45 35.11
CA LEU A 616 14.09 7.91 35.11
C LEU A 616 13.47 8.40 36.41
N TYR A 617 12.42 7.74 36.93
CA TYR A 617 11.78 8.15 38.19
C TYR A 617 12.73 8.12 39.38
N GLU A 618 13.63 7.13 39.47
CA GLU A 618 14.65 7.01 40.53
C GLU A 618 15.69 8.15 40.52
N THR A 619 15.73 8.96 39.44
CA THR A 619 16.61 10.15 39.34
C THR A 619 15.90 11.46 39.69
N LEU A 620 14.59 11.45 39.95
CA LEU A 620 13.79 12.62 40.31
C LEU A 620 13.63 12.75 41.84
#